data_e55b5dd9c2b5aa9293e134a2653515e7
#
_entry.id   e55b5dd9c2b5aa9293e134a2653515e7
#
_cell.length_a   1.000
_cell.length_b   1.000
_cell.length_c   1.000
_cell.angle_alpha   90.00
_cell.angle_beta   90.00
_cell.angle_gamma   90.00
#
_symmetry.space_group_name_H-M   'P 1'
#
loop_
_entity.id
_entity.type
_entity.pdbx_description
1 polymer ?
#
loop_
_entity_poly.entity_id
_entity_poly.type
_entity_poly.pdbx_seq_one_letter_code
_entity_poly.pdbx_strand_id
1 'polypeptide(L)'
;MLNDFFKLMIKLPFIIIVLPFKILYLIIKQSLNYAPNTEVSSKIIKDNSIPMITNNISIVDLFTINYLNLKNTNKILPLYYKSNDDKTTIKKYISLGYIEEKYSLKNNLNKATLPELKHILKNNNLTISGNKETLINRILGNIDVDSLSSKFPLNSYFLTEKGSNLIKTYHSLIFLNDVYKNYLDNDLYNIIIKKINNSPNLNYTDILFRSFDEYGRKYNINVSFYKYSQILHLTYILLKSTKEYDKALIYLIAYLRLNISGVKNLHCMNDIDYIYIYPDKEFRILYTLYPFTDDELLSAINYSDSHIQGVPFNFFNKSEVHVIIKDILNNNVKKPNEYKYNRLNKSYYKRLGFNIIDSSLFQTLKWKSSSFSFFIFFIPFL
;
A
#
# COMPACT_ATOMS: atom_id res chain seq x y z
N MET A 1 -17.85 44.89 38.12
CA MET A 1 -17.04 43.83 38.76
C MET A 1 -17.82 42.51 38.92
N LEU A 2 -18.97 42.47 39.64
CA LEU A 2 -19.71 41.21 39.87
C LEU A 2 -20.30 40.66 38.57
N ASN A 3 -20.81 41.53 37.69
CA ASN A 3 -21.41 41.15 36.41
C ASN A 3 -20.39 40.60 35.39
N ASP A 4 -19.14 41.07 35.44
CA ASP A 4 -18.06 40.62 34.58
C ASP A 4 -17.49 39.27 35.07
N PHE A 5 -17.49 39.07 36.42
CA PHE A 5 -17.14 37.77 37.03
C PHE A 5 -18.14 36.68 36.65
N PHE A 6 -19.45 36.95 36.66
CA PHE A 6 -20.48 36.01 36.23
C PHE A 6 -20.40 35.69 34.73
N LYS A 7 -20.10 36.69 33.88
CA LYS A 7 -19.87 36.46 32.44
C LYS A 7 -18.64 35.62 32.20
N LEU A 8 -17.60 35.75 33.03
CA LEU A 8 -16.39 34.91 32.94
C LEU A 8 -16.68 33.48 33.39
N MET A 9 -17.44 33.30 34.48
CA MET A 9 -17.81 31.97 35.00
C MET A 9 -18.71 31.17 34.03
N ILE A 10 -19.56 31.82 33.24
CA ILE A 10 -20.40 31.18 32.23
C ILE A 10 -19.58 30.83 30.96
N LYS A 11 -18.54 31.62 30.66
CA LYS A 11 -17.66 31.34 29.48
C LYS A 11 -16.58 30.32 29.82
N LEU A 12 -16.17 30.18 31.04
CA LEU A 12 -15.07 29.27 31.49
C LEU A 12 -15.39 27.80 31.17
N PRO A 13 -16.57 27.24 31.47
CA PRO A 13 -16.90 25.85 31.13
C PRO A 13 -16.94 25.65 29.61
N PHE A 14 -17.41 26.63 28.84
CA PHE A 14 -17.47 26.55 27.36
C PHE A 14 -16.06 26.56 26.76
N ILE A 15 -15.14 27.36 27.29
CA ILE A 15 -13.74 27.39 26.87
C ILE A 15 -13.02 26.09 27.27
N ILE A 16 -13.28 25.58 28.47
CA ILE A 16 -12.64 24.35 28.98
C ILE A 16 -13.14 23.12 28.22
N ILE A 17 -14.41 23.08 27.80
CA ILE A 17 -14.98 21.91 27.09
C ILE A 17 -14.75 22.02 25.58
N VAL A 18 -14.98 23.17 24.97
CA VAL A 18 -14.94 23.31 23.51
C VAL A 18 -13.52 23.46 22.97
N LEU A 19 -12.61 24.11 23.71
CA LEU A 19 -11.25 24.33 23.26
C LEU A 19 -10.45 23.01 23.09
N PRO A 20 -10.52 22.03 24.01
CA PRO A 20 -9.90 20.73 23.80
C PRO A 20 -10.42 19.97 22.58
N PHE A 21 -11.74 20.01 22.34
CA PHE A 21 -12.33 19.38 21.17
C PHE A 21 -11.92 20.08 19.86
N LYS A 22 -11.80 21.40 19.88
CA LYS A 22 -11.31 22.17 18.73
C LYS A 22 -9.82 21.90 18.46
N ILE A 23 -9.02 21.79 19.51
CA ILE A 23 -7.61 21.41 19.41
C ILE A 23 -7.47 19.95 18.96
N LEU A 24 -8.26 19.04 19.51
CA LEU A 24 -8.29 17.63 19.11
C LEU A 24 -8.72 17.49 17.65
N TYR A 25 -9.74 18.23 17.22
CA TYR A 25 -10.16 18.28 15.82
C TYR A 25 -9.05 18.81 14.90
N LEU A 26 -8.31 19.84 15.33
CA LEU A 26 -7.19 20.38 14.56
C LEU A 26 -6.01 19.40 14.52
N ILE A 27 -5.73 18.69 15.63
CA ILE A 27 -4.71 17.64 15.70
C ILE A 27 -5.11 16.46 14.80
N ILE A 28 -6.35 16.00 14.87
CA ILE A 28 -6.88 14.94 14.01
C ILE A 28 -6.87 15.39 12.54
N LYS A 29 -7.30 16.61 12.24
CA LYS A 29 -7.25 17.15 10.89
C LYS A 29 -5.82 17.30 10.35
N GLN A 30 -4.87 17.67 11.20
CA GLN A 30 -3.46 17.71 10.83
C GLN A 30 -2.84 16.30 10.74
N SER A 31 -3.15 15.38 11.64
CA SER A 31 -2.68 14.00 11.55
C SER A 31 -3.28 13.25 10.37
N LEU A 32 -4.53 13.53 9.98
CA LEU A 32 -5.14 13.04 8.75
C LEU A 32 -4.46 13.62 7.50
N ASN A 33 -3.97 14.85 7.57
CA ASN A 33 -3.10 15.41 6.53
C ASN A 33 -1.68 14.83 6.54
N TYR A 34 -1.28 14.17 7.64
CA TYR A 34 0.02 13.51 7.82
C TYR A 34 -0.01 12.00 7.61
N ALA A 35 -1.18 11.37 7.73
CA ALA A 35 -1.30 9.99 7.29
C ALA A 35 -0.95 9.94 5.79
N PRO A 36 -0.04 9.05 5.36
CA PRO A 36 0.09 8.77 3.93
C PRO A 36 -1.32 8.46 3.47
N ASN A 37 -1.83 9.29 2.54
CA ASN A 37 -3.23 9.37 2.14
C ASN A 37 -3.92 8.00 2.04
N THR A 38 -4.38 7.45 3.15
CA THR A 38 -5.33 6.34 3.17
C THR A 38 -6.74 6.83 2.79
N GLU A 39 -6.99 8.15 2.79
CA GLU A 39 -8.21 8.74 2.24
C GLU A 39 -8.30 8.69 0.71
N VAL A 40 -7.19 8.41 0.00
CA VAL A 40 -7.23 8.27 -1.46
C VAL A 40 -8.15 7.11 -1.86
N SER A 41 -8.25 6.05 -1.05
CA SER A 41 -9.10 4.89 -1.38
C SER A 41 -10.61 5.16 -1.31
N SER A 42 -11.07 6.09 -0.46
CA SER A 42 -12.51 6.36 -0.31
C SER A 42 -13.03 7.50 -1.22
N LYS A 43 -12.16 8.40 -1.68
CA LYS A 43 -12.51 9.48 -2.61
C LYS A 43 -12.49 9.05 -4.08
N ILE A 44 -11.69 8.05 -4.44
CA ILE A 44 -11.52 7.57 -5.82
C ILE A 44 -12.81 6.92 -6.37
N ILE A 45 -13.66 6.39 -5.48
CA ILE A 45 -14.93 5.74 -5.91
C ILE A 45 -16.03 6.76 -6.28
N LYS A 46 -15.83 8.06 -6.00
CA LYS A 46 -16.82 9.11 -6.35
C LYS A 46 -16.64 9.70 -7.76
N ASP A 47 -15.53 9.46 -8.42
CA ASP A 47 -15.29 9.91 -9.77
C ASP A 47 -15.71 8.82 -10.77
N ASN A 48 -16.58 9.15 -11.71
CA ASN A 48 -17.16 8.25 -12.73
C ASN A 48 -16.15 7.70 -13.75
N SER A 49 -14.88 7.53 -13.39
CA SER A 49 -13.79 7.22 -14.30
C SER A 49 -13.04 5.93 -13.95
N ILE A 50 -13.75 4.89 -13.46
CA ILE A 50 -13.10 3.56 -13.30
C ILE A 50 -12.65 3.09 -14.69
N PRO A 51 -11.35 2.81 -14.91
CA PRO A 51 -10.87 2.39 -16.21
C PRO A 51 -11.58 1.12 -16.69
N MET A 52 -12.07 1.17 -17.92
CA MET A 52 -12.71 0.03 -18.58
C MET A 52 -11.68 -0.76 -19.37
N ILE A 53 -11.69 -2.06 -19.19
CA ILE A 53 -10.86 -3.02 -19.94
C ILE A 53 -11.54 -3.40 -21.25
N THR A 54 -12.84 -3.67 -21.15
CA THR A 54 -13.74 -3.89 -22.28
C THR A 54 -15.04 -3.14 -22.05
N ASN A 55 -15.94 -3.13 -23.03
CA ASN A 55 -17.24 -2.46 -22.89
C ASN A 55 -18.03 -2.92 -21.63
N ASN A 56 -17.78 -4.13 -21.12
CA ASN A 56 -18.54 -4.74 -20.03
C ASN A 56 -17.72 -5.06 -18.78
N ILE A 57 -16.37 -4.91 -18.85
CA ILE A 57 -15.44 -5.28 -17.77
C ILE A 57 -14.57 -4.10 -17.41
N SER A 58 -14.66 -3.66 -16.17
CA SER A 58 -13.76 -2.67 -15.58
C SER A 58 -12.51 -3.34 -14.98
N ILE A 59 -11.53 -2.54 -14.61
CA ILE A 59 -10.36 -3.01 -13.87
C ILE A 59 -10.72 -3.67 -12.53
N VAL A 60 -11.77 -3.17 -11.87
CA VAL A 60 -12.27 -3.73 -10.62
C VAL A 60 -12.92 -5.09 -10.84
N ASP A 61 -13.66 -5.26 -11.95
CA ASP A 61 -14.19 -6.57 -12.36
C ASP A 61 -13.07 -7.59 -12.59
N LEU A 62 -11.96 -7.19 -13.25
CA LEU A 62 -10.79 -8.06 -13.46
C LEU A 62 -10.21 -8.56 -12.13
N PHE A 63 -9.97 -7.65 -11.19
CA PHE A 63 -9.44 -8.02 -9.88
C PHE A 63 -10.39 -8.92 -9.09
N THR A 64 -11.70 -8.68 -9.21
CA THR A 64 -12.72 -9.51 -8.57
C THR A 64 -12.77 -10.91 -9.15
N ILE A 65 -12.73 -11.04 -10.48
CA ILE A 65 -12.68 -12.34 -11.18
C ILE A 65 -11.43 -13.13 -10.76
N ASN A 66 -10.26 -12.47 -10.74
CA ASN A 66 -9.01 -13.08 -10.27
C ASN A 66 -9.10 -13.53 -8.82
N TYR A 67 -9.66 -12.70 -7.95
CA TYR A 67 -9.84 -13.02 -6.54
C TYR A 67 -10.77 -14.22 -6.31
N LEU A 68 -11.91 -14.27 -7.01
CA LEU A 68 -12.85 -15.39 -6.91
C LEU A 68 -12.20 -16.72 -7.30
N ASN A 69 -11.38 -16.71 -8.35
CA ASN A 69 -10.61 -17.87 -8.78
C ASN A 69 -9.59 -18.32 -7.72
N LEU A 70 -8.80 -17.39 -7.18
CA LEU A 70 -7.72 -17.71 -6.23
C LEU A 70 -8.25 -18.19 -4.87
N LYS A 71 -9.35 -17.63 -4.41
CA LYS A 71 -9.90 -17.91 -3.07
C LYS A 71 -11.01 -18.94 -3.06
N ASN A 72 -11.57 -19.29 -4.22
CA ASN A 72 -12.72 -20.19 -4.31
C ASN A 72 -13.83 -19.82 -3.30
N THR A 73 -14.13 -18.53 -3.18
CA THR A 73 -15.02 -17.97 -2.16
C THR A 73 -16.27 -17.41 -2.79
N ASN A 74 -17.37 -17.45 -2.06
CA ASN A 74 -18.64 -16.81 -2.43
C ASN A 74 -18.73 -15.36 -1.96
N LYS A 75 -17.69 -14.85 -1.32
CA LYS A 75 -17.63 -13.47 -0.81
C LYS A 75 -16.67 -12.66 -1.64
N ILE A 76 -17.11 -11.51 -2.12
CA ILE A 76 -16.27 -10.51 -2.78
C ILE A 76 -15.61 -9.65 -1.71
N LEU A 77 -14.35 -9.29 -1.92
CA LEU A 77 -13.64 -8.40 -1.00
C LEU A 77 -14.31 -7.01 -0.96
N PRO A 78 -14.71 -6.52 0.22
CA PRO A 78 -15.40 -5.24 0.36
C PRO A 78 -14.59 -4.03 -0.13
N LEU A 79 -13.26 -4.18 -0.29
CA LEU A 79 -12.33 -3.10 -0.66
C LEU A 79 -12.56 -2.56 -2.08
N TYR A 80 -13.05 -3.39 -3.00
CA TYR A 80 -13.22 -3.02 -4.42
C TYR A 80 -14.67 -2.81 -4.82
N TYR A 81 -15.61 -3.38 -4.08
CA TYR A 81 -17.02 -3.28 -4.35
C TYR A 81 -17.80 -2.84 -3.12
N LYS A 82 -18.40 -1.66 -3.18
CA LYS A 82 -19.53 -1.27 -2.34
C LYS A 82 -20.86 -1.74 -2.97
N SER A 83 -20.87 -2.87 -3.69
CA SER A 83 -22.14 -3.39 -4.15
C SER A 83 -22.78 -4.15 -2.99
N ASN A 84 -24.01 -3.81 -2.70
CA ASN A 84 -24.81 -4.47 -1.65
C ASN A 84 -25.23 -5.90 -2.01
N ASP A 85 -24.79 -6.43 -3.18
CA ASP A 85 -25.18 -7.75 -3.65
C ASP A 85 -24.05 -8.47 -4.42
N ASP A 86 -23.27 -9.24 -3.66
CA ASP A 86 -22.22 -10.11 -4.21
C ASP A 86 -22.79 -11.13 -5.22
N LYS A 87 -24.04 -11.59 -5.02
CA LYS A 87 -24.68 -12.58 -5.89
C LYS A 87 -24.96 -12.01 -7.29
N THR A 88 -25.42 -10.77 -7.38
CA THR A 88 -25.67 -10.10 -8.67
C THR A 88 -24.36 -9.90 -9.45
N THR A 89 -23.30 -9.53 -8.76
CA THR A 89 -21.98 -9.34 -9.38
C THR A 89 -21.42 -10.66 -9.90
N ILE A 90 -21.51 -11.74 -9.13
CA ILE A 90 -21.09 -13.09 -9.55
C ILE A 90 -21.92 -13.57 -10.75
N LYS A 91 -23.25 -13.40 -10.72
CA LYS A 91 -24.14 -13.74 -11.84
C LYS A 91 -23.75 -12.98 -13.13
N LYS A 92 -23.36 -11.70 -13.01
CA LYS A 92 -22.83 -10.93 -14.15
C LYS A 92 -21.63 -11.64 -14.77
N TYR A 93 -20.65 -12.10 -13.98
CA TYR A 93 -19.45 -12.73 -14.54
C TYR A 93 -19.74 -14.11 -15.13
N ILE A 94 -20.70 -14.86 -14.57
CA ILE A 94 -21.17 -16.12 -15.13
C ILE A 94 -21.86 -15.85 -16.48
N SER A 95 -22.81 -14.90 -16.54
CA SER A 95 -23.54 -14.57 -17.79
C SER A 95 -22.62 -14.05 -18.89
N LEU A 96 -21.54 -13.34 -18.53
CA LEU A 96 -20.51 -12.88 -19.46
C LEU A 96 -19.53 -14.01 -19.86
N GLY A 97 -19.62 -15.18 -19.23
CA GLY A 97 -18.83 -16.36 -19.53
C GLY A 97 -17.37 -16.27 -19.06
N TYR A 98 -17.04 -15.47 -18.04
CA TYR A 98 -15.69 -15.40 -17.49
C TYR A 98 -15.45 -16.39 -16.36
N ILE A 99 -16.49 -16.74 -15.60
CA ILE A 99 -16.45 -17.76 -14.56
C ILE A 99 -17.58 -18.75 -14.77
N GLU A 100 -17.38 -19.95 -14.26
CA GLU A 100 -18.39 -20.98 -14.15
C GLU A 100 -18.54 -21.46 -12.71
N GLU A 101 -19.74 -21.86 -12.35
CA GLU A 101 -20.04 -22.41 -11.05
C GLU A 101 -20.06 -23.94 -11.14
N LYS A 102 -19.18 -24.60 -10.37
CA LYS A 102 -19.10 -26.06 -10.30
C LYS A 102 -19.00 -26.52 -8.87
N TYR A 103 -19.59 -27.66 -8.58
CA TYR A 103 -19.37 -28.33 -7.31
C TYR A 103 -17.93 -28.86 -7.25
N SER A 104 -17.25 -28.61 -6.14
CA SER A 104 -15.90 -29.13 -5.88
C SER A 104 -15.74 -29.44 -4.40
N LEU A 105 -15.83 -30.73 -4.04
CA LEU A 105 -15.63 -31.17 -2.67
C LEU A 105 -14.26 -30.77 -2.13
N LYS A 106 -13.19 -30.90 -2.93
CA LYS A 106 -11.83 -30.49 -2.55
C LYS A 106 -11.77 -29.01 -2.15
N ASN A 107 -12.41 -28.13 -2.93
CA ASN A 107 -12.42 -26.69 -2.64
C ASN A 107 -13.26 -26.39 -1.38
N ASN A 108 -14.34 -27.12 -1.16
CA ASN A 108 -15.15 -26.97 0.04
C ASN A 108 -14.39 -27.43 1.30
N LEU A 109 -13.68 -28.56 1.22
CA LEU A 109 -12.80 -29.02 2.30
C LEU A 109 -11.65 -28.06 2.57
N ASN A 110 -11.13 -27.39 1.55
CA ASN A 110 -10.13 -26.32 1.72
C ASN A 110 -10.65 -25.11 2.50
N LYS A 111 -11.96 -24.87 2.51
CA LYS A 111 -12.60 -23.80 3.31
C LYS A 111 -12.84 -24.25 4.76
N ALA A 112 -12.91 -25.55 5.03
CA ALA A 112 -13.10 -26.09 6.37
C ALA A 112 -11.89 -25.79 7.27
N THR A 113 -12.17 -25.64 8.56
CA THR A 113 -11.12 -25.47 9.59
C THR A 113 -10.43 -26.79 9.91
N LEU A 114 -9.22 -26.72 10.47
CA LEU A 114 -8.51 -27.93 10.92
C LEU A 114 -9.32 -28.80 11.91
N PRO A 115 -10.02 -28.22 12.92
CA PRO A 115 -10.90 -29.00 13.80
C PRO A 115 -12.00 -29.73 13.06
N GLU A 116 -12.66 -29.09 12.07
CA GLU A 116 -13.71 -29.71 11.26
C GLU A 116 -13.19 -30.89 10.44
N LEU A 117 -12.02 -30.72 9.78
CA LEU A 117 -11.38 -31.80 9.03
C LEU A 117 -11.01 -33.01 9.95
N LYS A 118 -10.45 -32.72 11.12
CA LYS A 118 -10.10 -33.73 12.12
C LYS A 118 -11.35 -34.44 12.64
N HIS A 119 -12.46 -33.73 12.84
CA HIS A 119 -13.72 -34.29 13.27
C HIS A 119 -14.29 -35.27 12.22
N ILE A 120 -14.24 -34.88 10.94
CA ILE A 120 -14.65 -35.76 9.83
C ILE A 120 -13.82 -37.05 9.83
N LEU A 121 -12.51 -36.95 9.92
CA LEU A 121 -11.60 -38.10 9.94
C LEU A 121 -11.87 -39.02 11.15
N LYS A 122 -12.03 -38.42 12.33
CA LYS A 122 -12.31 -39.16 13.57
C LYS A 122 -13.62 -39.97 13.47
N ASN A 123 -14.67 -39.34 12.92
CA ASN A 123 -15.97 -40.00 12.75
C ASN A 123 -15.94 -41.17 11.74
N ASN A 124 -14.92 -41.20 10.89
CA ASN A 124 -14.68 -42.28 9.92
C ASN A 124 -13.53 -43.20 10.33
N ASN A 125 -13.09 -43.15 11.59
CA ASN A 125 -11.98 -43.95 12.14
C ASN A 125 -10.66 -43.79 11.37
N LEU A 126 -10.38 -42.59 10.82
CA LEU A 126 -9.19 -42.28 10.06
C LEU A 126 -8.21 -41.48 10.91
N THR A 127 -6.94 -41.58 10.59
CA THR A 127 -5.85 -40.84 11.28
C THR A 127 -6.03 -39.34 11.16
N ILE A 128 -5.94 -38.61 12.27
CA ILE A 128 -6.13 -37.16 12.37
C ILE A 128 -4.83 -36.34 12.37
N SER A 129 -3.67 -36.96 12.22
CA SER A 129 -2.35 -36.32 12.16
C SER A 129 -2.03 -35.85 10.76
N GLY A 130 -1.26 -34.76 10.64
CA GLY A 130 -0.81 -34.18 9.39
C GLY A 130 -1.21 -32.72 9.20
N ASN A 131 -0.67 -32.09 8.16
CA ASN A 131 -1.08 -30.74 7.76
C ASN A 131 -2.45 -30.75 7.06
N LYS A 132 -3.00 -29.56 6.82
CA LYS A 132 -4.35 -29.42 6.24
C LYS A 132 -4.52 -30.17 4.92
N GLU A 133 -3.55 -30.09 4.04
CA GLU A 133 -3.58 -30.76 2.74
C GLU A 133 -3.57 -32.29 2.89
N THR A 134 -2.76 -32.82 3.79
CA THR A 134 -2.70 -34.25 4.11
C THR A 134 -4.05 -34.76 4.62
N LEU A 135 -4.73 -33.98 5.50
CA LEU A 135 -6.05 -34.34 6.02
C LEU A 135 -7.09 -34.34 4.90
N ILE A 136 -7.07 -33.32 4.03
CA ILE A 136 -8.00 -33.25 2.89
C ILE A 136 -7.80 -34.41 1.93
N ASN A 137 -6.57 -34.72 1.55
CA ASN A 137 -6.26 -35.84 0.65
C ASN A 137 -6.70 -37.16 1.25
N ARG A 138 -6.55 -37.34 2.57
CA ARG A 138 -7.04 -38.54 3.29
C ARG A 138 -8.55 -38.61 3.28
N ILE A 139 -9.28 -37.53 3.46
CA ILE A 139 -10.73 -37.46 3.36
C ILE A 139 -11.17 -37.85 1.95
N LEU A 140 -10.58 -37.22 0.92
CA LEU A 140 -10.93 -37.50 -0.49
C LEU A 140 -10.62 -38.93 -0.95
N GLY A 141 -9.60 -39.56 -0.37
CA GLY A 141 -9.20 -40.91 -0.73
C GLY A 141 -9.91 -42.04 0.03
N ASN A 142 -10.60 -41.73 1.14
CA ASN A 142 -11.14 -42.78 2.02
C ASN A 142 -12.63 -42.62 2.38
N ILE A 143 -13.24 -41.50 2.04
CA ILE A 143 -14.62 -41.20 2.39
C ILE A 143 -15.42 -40.97 1.11
N ASP A 144 -16.58 -41.58 1.03
CA ASP A 144 -17.44 -41.43 -0.13
C ASP A 144 -17.90 -39.98 -0.33
N VAL A 145 -17.77 -39.49 -1.58
CA VAL A 145 -18.06 -38.11 -1.98
C VAL A 145 -19.53 -37.75 -1.70
N ASP A 146 -20.44 -38.66 -1.94
CA ASP A 146 -21.87 -38.41 -1.78
C ASP A 146 -22.25 -38.21 -0.30
N SER A 147 -21.58 -38.93 0.61
CA SER A 147 -21.78 -38.75 2.05
C SER A 147 -21.29 -37.39 2.57
N LEU A 148 -20.32 -36.79 1.89
CA LEU A 148 -19.75 -35.48 2.23
C LEU A 148 -20.43 -34.32 1.50
N SER A 149 -20.99 -34.55 0.32
CA SER A 149 -21.64 -33.51 -0.50
C SER A 149 -22.83 -32.87 0.23
N SER A 150 -23.57 -33.62 1.01
CA SER A 150 -24.66 -33.11 1.85
C SER A 150 -24.20 -32.16 2.95
N LYS A 151 -22.97 -32.34 3.47
CA LYS A 151 -22.36 -31.49 4.50
C LYS A 151 -21.64 -30.27 3.90
N PHE A 152 -21.22 -30.34 2.65
CA PHE A 152 -20.52 -29.30 1.92
C PHE A 152 -21.22 -28.96 0.59
N PRO A 153 -22.45 -28.44 0.62
CA PRO A 153 -23.26 -28.24 -0.59
C PRO A 153 -22.84 -27.02 -1.44
N LEU A 154 -21.78 -26.31 -1.07
CA LEU A 154 -21.40 -25.05 -1.72
C LEU A 154 -20.69 -25.30 -3.04
N ASN A 155 -21.16 -24.65 -4.10
CA ASN A 155 -20.44 -24.57 -5.36
C ASN A 155 -19.21 -23.66 -5.24
N SER A 156 -18.24 -23.90 -6.10
CA SER A 156 -17.03 -23.08 -6.25
C SER A 156 -17.00 -22.44 -7.62
N TYR A 157 -16.37 -21.30 -7.71
CA TYR A 157 -16.23 -20.57 -8.97
C TYR A 157 -14.87 -20.85 -9.60
N PHE A 158 -14.89 -21.16 -10.88
CA PHE A 158 -13.71 -21.46 -11.68
C PHE A 158 -13.66 -20.53 -12.89
N LEU A 159 -12.46 -20.20 -13.33
CA LEU A 159 -12.30 -19.49 -14.60
C LEU A 159 -12.71 -20.41 -15.76
N THR A 160 -13.43 -19.86 -16.70
CA THR A 160 -13.57 -20.44 -18.02
C THR A 160 -12.29 -20.18 -18.84
N GLU A 161 -12.21 -20.73 -20.04
CA GLU A 161 -11.14 -20.37 -20.99
C GLU A 161 -11.11 -18.86 -21.26
N LYS A 162 -12.28 -18.24 -21.46
CA LYS A 162 -12.43 -16.80 -21.66
C LYS A 162 -11.91 -16.01 -20.45
N GLY A 163 -12.24 -16.44 -19.23
CA GLY A 163 -11.75 -15.83 -18.01
C GLY A 163 -10.24 -15.98 -17.84
N SER A 164 -9.70 -17.15 -18.15
CA SER A 164 -8.27 -17.43 -18.10
C SER A 164 -7.50 -16.56 -19.10
N ASN A 165 -8.02 -16.39 -20.31
CA ASN A 165 -7.43 -15.52 -21.33
C ASN A 165 -7.48 -14.04 -20.91
N LEU A 166 -8.58 -13.59 -20.29
CA LEU A 166 -8.67 -12.22 -19.74
C LEU A 166 -7.56 -11.98 -18.70
N ILE A 167 -7.41 -12.86 -17.72
CA ILE A 167 -6.39 -12.74 -16.68
C ILE A 167 -4.98 -12.76 -17.27
N LYS A 168 -4.71 -13.64 -18.23
CA LYS A 168 -3.42 -13.73 -18.91
C LYS A 168 -3.10 -12.45 -19.68
N THR A 169 -4.05 -11.92 -20.44
CA THR A 169 -3.89 -10.70 -21.23
C THR A 169 -3.58 -9.48 -20.34
N TYR A 170 -4.28 -9.37 -19.22
CA TYR A 170 -4.14 -8.23 -18.30
C TYR A 170 -3.31 -8.55 -17.04
N HIS A 171 -2.38 -9.51 -17.16
CA HIS A 171 -1.51 -9.93 -16.05
C HIS A 171 -0.72 -8.76 -15.44
N SER A 172 -0.29 -7.78 -16.25
CA SER A 172 0.38 -6.55 -15.78
C SER A 172 -0.42 -5.80 -14.71
N LEU A 173 -1.75 -5.71 -14.91
CA LEU A 173 -2.64 -5.02 -13.96
C LEU A 173 -2.82 -5.83 -12.68
N ILE A 174 -2.91 -7.14 -12.81
CA ILE A 174 -3.02 -8.05 -11.66
C ILE A 174 -1.75 -8.01 -10.82
N PHE A 175 -0.58 -8.09 -11.46
CA PHE A 175 0.71 -7.95 -10.78
C PHE A 175 0.79 -6.64 -9.99
N LEU A 176 0.42 -5.51 -10.61
CA LEU A 176 0.44 -4.21 -9.96
C LEU A 176 -0.50 -4.16 -8.74
N ASN A 177 -1.71 -4.73 -8.86
CA ASN A 177 -2.66 -4.82 -7.76
C ASN A 177 -2.17 -5.72 -6.62
N ASP A 178 -1.51 -6.84 -6.92
CA ASP A 178 -1.00 -7.78 -5.91
C ASP A 178 0.16 -7.18 -5.12
N VAL A 179 1.01 -6.42 -5.80
CA VAL A 179 2.17 -5.73 -5.19
C VAL A 179 1.73 -4.52 -4.36
N TYR A 180 0.78 -3.77 -4.87
CA TYR A 180 0.30 -2.52 -4.27
C TYR A 180 -1.19 -2.61 -3.97
N LYS A 181 -1.53 -3.43 -2.97
CA LYS A 181 -2.91 -3.53 -2.49
C LYS A 181 -3.45 -2.13 -2.18
N ASN A 182 -4.51 -1.73 -2.85
CA ASN A 182 -5.19 -0.43 -2.72
C ASN A 182 -4.52 0.77 -3.42
N TYR A 183 -3.49 0.57 -4.24
CA TYR A 183 -3.00 1.65 -5.08
C TYR A 183 -3.81 1.68 -6.37
N LEU A 184 -4.78 2.60 -6.43
CA LEU A 184 -5.59 2.86 -7.62
C LEU A 184 -5.22 4.26 -8.15
N ASP A 185 -4.25 4.33 -9.05
CA ASP A 185 -4.04 5.52 -9.88
C ASP A 185 -4.62 5.25 -11.27
N ASN A 186 -5.76 5.89 -11.55
CA ASN A 186 -6.48 5.70 -12.82
C ASN A 186 -5.62 6.06 -14.03
N ASP A 187 -4.73 7.04 -13.91
CA ASP A 187 -3.85 7.44 -15.00
C ASP A 187 -2.86 6.34 -15.34
N LEU A 188 -2.23 5.73 -14.32
CA LEU A 188 -1.31 4.62 -14.53
C LEU A 188 -2.03 3.41 -15.14
N TYR A 189 -3.19 3.07 -14.63
CA TYR A 189 -3.99 1.97 -15.18
C TYR A 189 -4.39 2.23 -16.64
N ASN A 190 -4.83 3.44 -16.98
CA ASN A 190 -5.16 3.80 -18.36
C ASN A 190 -3.96 3.70 -19.31
N ILE A 191 -2.76 4.12 -18.86
CA ILE A 191 -1.52 3.97 -19.62
C ILE A 191 -1.24 2.48 -19.88
N ILE A 192 -1.33 1.63 -18.85
CA ILE A 192 -1.10 0.19 -18.96
C ILE A 192 -2.11 -0.45 -19.93
N ILE A 193 -3.41 -0.19 -19.77
CA ILE A 193 -4.47 -0.71 -20.64
C ILE A 193 -4.23 -0.31 -22.08
N LYS A 194 -3.91 0.96 -22.33
CA LYS A 194 -3.57 1.44 -23.69
C LYS A 194 -2.38 0.70 -24.29
N LYS A 195 -1.34 0.42 -23.49
CA LYS A 195 -0.17 -0.32 -23.99
C LYS A 195 -0.47 -1.79 -24.27
N ILE A 196 -1.27 -2.45 -23.44
CA ILE A 196 -1.73 -3.83 -23.68
C ILE A 196 -2.48 -3.90 -25.02
N ASN A 197 -3.43 -2.98 -25.24
CA ASN A 197 -4.26 -2.98 -26.44
C ASN A 197 -3.45 -2.66 -27.70
N ASN A 198 -2.45 -1.77 -27.61
CA ASN A 198 -1.64 -1.36 -28.76
C ASN A 198 -0.47 -2.31 -29.06
N SER A 199 -0.10 -3.19 -28.13
CA SER A 199 1.08 -4.04 -28.24
C SER A 199 0.83 -5.42 -27.58
N PRO A 200 -0.10 -6.22 -28.12
CA PRO A 200 -0.55 -7.47 -27.49
C PRO A 200 0.53 -8.55 -27.40
N ASN A 201 1.62 -8.41 -28.18
CA ASN A 201 2.73 -9.36 -28.19
C ASN A 201 3.82 -9.06 -27.15
N LEU A 202 3.77 -7.92 -26.46
CA LEU A 202 4.73 -7.60 -25.42
C LEU A 202 4.44 -8.44 -24.16
N ASN A 203 5.51 -8.88 -23.50
CA ASN A 203 5.37 -9.50 -22.19
C ASN A 203 4.95 -8.47 -21.14
N TYR A 204 4.45 -8.94 -20.00
CA TYR A 204 3.90 -8.08 -18.96
C TYR A 204 4.95 -7.14 -18.33
N THR A 205 6.22 -7.55 -18.29
CA THR A 205 7.30 -6.74 -17.73
C THR A 205 7.64 -5.56 -18.62
N ASP A 206 7.72 -5.78 -19.94
CA ASP A 206 7.95 -4.70 -20.91
C ASP A 206 6.80 -3.69 -20.94
N ILE A 207 5.56 -4.18 -20.83
CA ILE A 207 4.38 -3.31 -20.71
C ILE A 207 4.51 -2.42 -19.48
N LEU A 208 4.86 -3.01 -18.33
CA LEU A 208 5.02 -2.26 -17.07
C LEU A 208 6.17 -1.25 -17.14
N PHE A 209 7.36 -1.66 -17.63
CA PHE A 209 8.49 -0.74 -17.78
C PHE A 209 8.16 0.47 -18.66
N ARG A 210 7.57 0.22 -19.82
CA ARG A 210 7.17 1.31 -20.74
C ARG A 210 6.07 2.19 -20.15
N SER A 211 5.19 1.61 -19.33
CA SER A 211 4.13 2.36 -18.66
C SER A 211 4.69 3.21 -17.52
N PHE A 212 5.63 2.68 -16.74
CA PHE A 212 6.28 3.41 -15.65
C PHE A 212 7.13 4.57 -16.18
N ASP A 213 7.84 4.36 -17.30
CA ASP A 213 8.61 5.41 -17.97
C ASP A 213 7.68 6.54 -18.49
N GLU A 214 6.58 6.20 -19.15
CA GLU A 214 5.60 7.19 -19.61
C GLU A 214 4.95 7.94 -18.46
N TYR A 215 4.56 7.22 -17.40
CA TYR A 215 3.98 7.81 -16.21
C TYR A 215 4.98 8.70 -15.46
N GLY A 216 6.24 8.26 -15.33
CA GLY A 216 7.32 9.02 -14.70
C GLY A 216 7.65 10.31 -15.46
N ARG A 217 7.59 10.29 -16.80
CA ARG A 217 7.72 11.52 -17.60
C ARG A 217 6.54 12.48 -17.41
N LYS A 218 5.31 11.95 -17.35
CA LYS A 218 4.09 12.74 -17.10
C LYS A 218 4.11 13.37 -15.70
N TYR A 219 4.51 12.61 -14.71
CA TYR A 219 4.51 13.00 -13.30
C TYR A 219 5.94 13.06 -12.74
N ASN A 220 6.81 13.82 -13.39
CA ASN A 220 8.16 14.03 -12.89
C ASN A 220 8.16 14.81 -11.56
N ILE A 221 9.33 14.96 -10.94
CA ILE A 221 9.51 15.62 -9.64
C ILE A 221 8.84 17.00 -9.59
N ASN A 222 8.88 17.76 -10.68
CA ASN A 222 8.34 19.11 -10.75
C ASN A 222 6.80 19.15 -10.88
N VAL A 223 6.17 18.04 -11.28
CA VAL A 223 4.71 17.95 -11.45
C VAL A 223 4.06 17.31 -10.23
N SER A 224 4.60 16.17 -9.78
CA SER A 224 4.07 15.46 -8.62
C SER A 224 5.14 14.61 -7.96
N PHE A 225 5.74 15.13 -6.91
CA PHE A 225 6.73 14.44 -6.09
C PHE A 225 6.25 13.07 -5.60
N TYR A 226 5.01 13.01 -5.12
CA TYR A 226 4.42 11.77 -4.62
C TYR A 226 4.28 10.69 -5.70
N LYS A 227 3.69 11.03 -6.85
CA LYS A 227 3.52 10.09 -7.96
C LYS A 227 4.87 9.62 -8.53
N TYR A 228 5.83 10.53 -8.61
CA TYR A 228 7.18 10.20 -9.05
C TYR A 228 7.89 9.25 -8.06
N SER A 229 7.79 9.52 -6.77
CA SER A 229 8.33 8.66 -5.72
C SER A 229 7.74 7.23 -5.81
N GLN A 230 6.43 7.13 -6.02
CA GLN A 230 5.78 5.83 -6.18
C GLN A 230 6.29 5.07 -7.40
N ILE A 231 6.53 5.74 -8.53
CA ILE A 231 7.03 5.07 -9.72
C ILE A 231 8.45 4.53 -9.55
N LEU A 232 9.30 5.23 -8.81
CA LEU A 232 10.63 4.70 -8.44
C LEU A 232 10.51 3.41 -7.63
N HIS A 233 9.60 3.38 -6.66
CA HIS A 233 9.37 2.19 -5.85
C HIS A 233 8.76 1.04 -6.66
N LEU A 234 7.79 1.31 -7.52
CA LEU A 234 7.20 0.30 -8.43
C LEU A 234 8.25 -0.28 -9.39
N THR A 235 9.13 0.56 -9.92
CA THR A 235 10.22 0.12 -10.80
C THR A 235 11.21 -0.77 -10.04
N TYR A 236 11.58 -0.40 -8.82
CA TYR A 236 12.37 -1.26 -7.93
C TYR A 236 11.74 -2.64 -7.75
N ILE A 237 10.44 -2.69 -7.42
CA ILE A 237 9.74 -3.97 -7.20
C ILE A 237 9.73 -4.82 -8.47
N LEU A 238 9.47 -4.21 -9.62
CA LEU A 238 9.48 -4.91 -10.91
C LEU A 238 10.85 -5.49 -11.21
N LEU A 239 11.92 -4.69 -11.11
CA LEU A 239 13.31 -5.11 -11.33
C LEU A 239 13.73 -6.24 -10.36
N LYS A 240 13.31 -6.14 -9.09
CA LYS A 240 13.52 -7.22 -8.12
C LYS A 240 12.81 -8.51 -8.54
N SER A 241 11.59 -8.42 -9.06
CA SER A 241 10.82 -9.59 -9.50
C SER A 241 11.40 -10.25 -10.75
N THR A 242 12.06 -9.49 -11.61
CA THR A 242 12.78 -9.97 -12.81
C THR A 242 14.24 -10.36 -12.51
N LYS A 243 14.68 -10.25 -11.24
CA LYS A 243 16.04 -10.56 -10.78
C LYS A 243 17.13 -9.62 -11.34
N GLU A 244 16.77 -8.45 -11.80
CA GLU A 244 17.70 -7.38 -12.21
C GLU A 244 18.12 -6.57 -10.96
N TYR A 245 18.81 -7.24 -10.03
CA TYR A 245 19.05 -6.71 -8.68
C TYR A 245 19.97 -5.49 -8.64
N ASP A 246 20.95 -5.41 -9.53
CA ASP A 246 21.84 -4.26 -9.70
C ASP A 246 21.03 -2.98 -10.03
N LYS A 247 20.14 -3.06 -11.01
CA LYS A 247 19.24 -1.95 -11.36
C LYS A 247 18.21 -1.69 -10.26
N ALA A 248 17.69 -2.75 -9.63
CA ALA A 248 16.76 -2.62 -8.51
C ALA A 248 17.38 -1.81 -7.36
N LEU A 249 18.67 -2.01 -7.07
CA LEU A 249 19.40 -1.25 -6.06
C LEU A 249 19.43 0.26 -6.38
N ILE A 250 19.69 0.63 -7.63
CA ILE A 250 19.70 2.03 -8.07
C ILE A 250 18.35 2.72 -7.81
N TYR A 251 17.24 2.06 -8.21
CA TYR A 251 15.89 2.61 -8.00
C TYR A 251 15.49 2.66 -6.53
N LEU A 252 15.90 1.67 -5.74
CA LEU A 252 15.65 1.68 -4.29
C LEU A 252 16.41 2.82 -3.59
N ILE A 253 17.66 3.08 -4.00
CA ILE A 253 18.45 4.22 -3.51
C ILE A 253 17.82 5.55 -3.94
N ALA A 254 17.41 5.68 -5.19
CA ALA A 254 16.72 6.88 -5.66
C ALA A 254 15.44 7.15 -4.85
N TYR A 255 14.67 6.11 -4.58
CA TYR A 255 13.47 6.18 -3.74
C TYR A 255 13.79 6.60 -2.30
N LEU A 256 14.81 6.00 -1.66
CA LEU A 256 15.29 6.42 -0.34
C LEU A 256 15.69 7.88 -0.33
N ARG A 257 16.57 8.29 -1.26
CA ARG A 257 17.10 9.66 -1.34
C ARG A 257 15.99 10.68 -1.52
N LEU A 258 14.98 10.35 -2.29
CA LEU A 258 13.79 11.18 -2.46
C LEU A 258 13.04 11.36 -1.12
N ASN A 259 12.80 10.27 -0.40
CA ASN A 259 12.08 10.29 0.88
C ASN A 259 12.84 11.06 1.98
N ILE A 260 14.16 10.92 2.02
CA ILE A 260 14.99 11.63 3.02
C ILE A 260 15.45 13.02 2.56
N SER A 261 15.04 13.49 1.39
CA SER A 261 15.35 14.83 0.90
C SER A 261 14.69 15.96 1.71
N GLY A 262 13.62 15.64 2.42
CA GLY A 262 12.77 16.60 3.12
C GLY A 262 11.67 17.20 2.25
N VAL A 263 11.71 17.05 0.94
CA VAL A 263 10.67 17.56 0.04
C VAL A 263 9.43 16.71 0.18
N LYS A 264 8.29 17.33 0.51
CA LYS A 264 6.99 16.67 0.62
C LYS A 264 6.15 16.86 -0.64
N ASN A 265 6.21 18.04 -1.22
CA ASN A 265 5.62 18.39 -2.51
C ASN A 265 6.27 19.69 -3.03
N LEU A 266 5.80 20.18 -4.19
CA LEU A 266 6.35 21.38 -4.86
C LEU A 266 6.38 22.66 -3.98
N HIS A 267 5.59 22.70 -2.90
CA HIS A 267 5.44 23.89 -2.06
C HIS A 267 5.61 23.59 -0.57
N CYS A 268 6.05 22.36 -0.21
CA CYS A 268 6.17 21.96 1.18
C CYS A 268 7.43 21.14 1.43
N MET A 269 8.20 21.54 2.45
CA MET A 269 9.38 20.82 2.92
C MET A 269 9.23 20.49 4.41
N ASN A 270 9.68 19.31 4.79
CA ASN A 270 9.80 18.90 6.18
C ASN A 270 11.14 19.38 6.75
N ASP A 271 11.18 19.71 8.03
CA ASP A 271 12.43 19.82 8.77
C ASP A 271 13.02 18.42 9.03
N ILE A 272 14.31 18.37 9.36
CA ILE A 272 15.05 17.11 9.62
C ILE A 272 14.37 16.22 10.68
N ASP A 273 13.73 16.81 11.69
CA ASP A 273 13.04 16.08 12.75
C ASP A 273 11.78 15.32 12.29
N TYR A 274 11.30 15.59 11.07
CA TYR A 274 10.14 14.92 10.46
C TYR A 274 10.51 13.99 9.32
N ILE A 275 11.79 13.77 9.11
CA ILE A 275 12.27 12.80 8.15
C ILE A 275 12.19 11.40 8.75
N TYR A 276 11.77 10.45 7.95
CA TYR A 276 11.81 9.02 8.28
C TYR A 276 12.70 8.30 7.29
N ILE A 277 13.62 7.51 7.79
CA ILE A 277 14.47 6.66 6.94
C ILE A 277 13.64 5.45 6.52
N TYR A 278 13.15 5.52 5.30
CA TYR A 278 12.32 4.49 4.68
C TYR A 278 12.72 4.37 3.19
N PRO A 279 12.82 3.23 2.60
CA PRO A 279 12.39 1.89 3.06
C PRO A 279 13.58 1.07 3.64
N ASP A 280 13.58 0.81 4.92
CA ASP A 280 14.66 0.05 5.57
C ASP A 280 14.57 -1.47 5.31
N LYS A 281 13.36 -2.03 5.32
CA LYS A 281 13.13 -3.47 5.12
C LYS A 281 13.50 -3.93 3.72
N GLU A 282 13.21 -3.13 2.72
CA GLU A 282 13.47 -3.43 1.32
C GLU A 282 14.97 -3.55 1.04
N PHE A 283 15.81 -2.72 1.68
CA PHE A 283 17.28 -2.85 1.57
C PHE A 283 17.77 -4.17 2.14
N ARG A 284 17.29 -4.60 3.32
CA ARG A 284 17.67 -5.88 3.91
C ARG A 284 17.21 -7.06 3.07
N ILE A 285 16.00 -7.02 2.55
CA ILE A 285 15.48 -8.05 1.63
C ILE A 285 16.33 -8.11 0.37
N LEU A 286 16.63 -6.96 -0.25
CA LEU A 286 17.43 -6.91 -1.46
C LEU A 286 18.85 -7.44 -1.20
N TYR A 287 19.48 -7.04 -0.10
CA TYR A 287 20.81 -7.51 0.28
C TYR A 287 20.87 -9.03 0.54
N THR A 288 19.80 -9.60 1.08
CA THR A 288 19.70 -11.06 1.23
C THR A 288 19.63 -11.79 -0.11
N LEU A 289 18.99 -11.18 -1.12
CA LEU A 289 18.87 -11.75 -2.48
C LEU A 289 20.10 -11.49 -3.34
N TYR A 290 20.76 -10.38 -3.11
CA TYR A 290 21.91 -9.87 -3.85
C TYR A 290 22.85 -9.14 -2.88
N PRO A 291 23.81 -9.84 -2.29
CA PRO A 291 24.83 -9.24 -1.42
C PRO A 291 25.77 -8.37 -2.25
N PHE A 292 25.52 -7.07 -2.28
CA PHE A 292 26.33 -6.10 -3.00
C PHE A 292 27.51 -5.61 -2.17
N THR A 293 28.63 -5.31 -2.85
CA THR A 293 29.85 -4.75 -2.27
C THR A 293 29.71 -3.26 -1.99
N ASP A 294 30.68 -2.68 -1.25
CA ASP A 294 30.71 -1.22 -1.03
C ASP A 294 30.91 -0.45 -2.33
N ASP A 295 31.68 -0.96 -3.29
CA ASP A 295 31.90 -0.33 -4.59
C ASP A 295 30.62 -0.33 -5.45
N GLU A 296 29.88 -1.44 -5.45
CA GLU A 296 28.60 -1.54 -6.12
C GLU A 296 27.58 -0.59 -5.48
N LEU A 297 27.56 -0.48 -4.15
CA LEU A 297 26.70 0.46 -3.44
C LEU A 297 27.03 1.90 -3.79
N LEU A 298 28.29 2.31 -3.77
CA LEU A 298 28.75 3.64 -4.17
C LEU A 298 28.43 3.95 -5.63
N SER A 299 28.63 2.98 -6.51
CA SER A 299 28.25 3.09 -7.92
C SER A 299 26.76 3.32 -8.08
N ALA A 300 25.92 2.52 -7.39
CA ALA A 300 24.47 2.65 -7.43
C ALA A 300 23.98 3.99 -6.86
N ILE A 301 24.63 4.51 -5.78
CA ILE A 301 24.36 5.86 -5.26
C ILE A 301 24.64 6.91 -6.33
N ASN A 302 25.73 6.80 -7.08
CA ASN A 302 26.06 7.73 -8.14
C ASN A 302 25.06 7.67 -9.30
N TYR A 303 24.69 6.47 -9.74
CA TYR A 303 23.69 6.30 -10.81
C TYR A 303 22.30 6.79 -10.40
N SER A 304 21.96 6.75 -9.12
CA SER A 304 20.66 7.24 -8.62
C SER A 304 20.46 8.75 -8.80
N ASP A 305 21.54 9.53 -9.03
CA ASP A 305 21.46 10.99 -9.30
C ASP A 305 20.56 11.33 -10.48
N SER A 306 20.62 10.52 -11.55
CA SER A 306 19.80 10.72 -12.75
C SER A 306 18.29 10.68 -12.47
N HIS A 307 17.90 9.94 -11.42
CA HIS A 307 16.50 9.77 -11.03
C HIS A 307 16.00 10.79 -10.01
N ILE A 308 16.89 11.61 -9.43
CA ILE A 308 16.52 12.64 -8.45
C ILE A 308 16.87 14.06 -8.91
N GLN A 309 17.17 14.24 -10.19
CA GLN A 309 17.39 15.56 -10.77
C GLN A 309 16.16 16.43 -10.58
N GLY A 310 16.38 17.68 -10.15
CA GLY A 310 15.28 18.61 -9.89
C GLY A 310 14.75 18.60 -8.45
N VAL A 311 15.27 17.75 -7.56
CA VAL A 311 14.98 17.86 -6.12
C VAL A 311 15.58 19.17 -5.59
N PRO A 312 14.75 20.08 -5.05
CA PRO A 312 15.21 21.42 -4.68
C PRO A 312 16.19 21.43 -3.50
N PHE A 313 16.17 20.38 -2.67
CA PHE A 313 17.03 20.27 -1.50
C PHE A 313 17.23 18.80 -1.09
N ASN A 314 18.41 18.48 -0.58
CA ASN A 314 18.73 17.18 0.01
C ASN A 314 19.40 17.38 1.37
N PHE A 315 18.84 16.82 2.43
CA PHE A 315 19.47 16.82 3.75
C PHE A 315 20.80 16.06 3.74
N PHE A 316 20.87 14.95 3.05
CA PHE A 316 22.01 14.02 3.09
C PHE A 316 22.75 14.03 1.75
N ASN A 317 24.07 14.18 1.81
CA ASN A 317 24.95 13.99 0.66
C ASN A 317 25.16 12.49 0.38
N LYS A 318 25.87 12.16 -0.69
CA LYS A 318 26.09 10.76 -1.10
C LYS A 318 26.83 9.92 -0.06
N SER A 319 27.82 10.50 0.61
CA SER A 319 28.58 9.80 1.65
C SER A 319 27.71 9.49 2.87
N GLU A 320 26.81 10.39 3.25
CA GLU A 320 25.86 10.14 4.32
C GLU A 320 24.78 9.11 3.93
N VAL A 321 24.31 9.15 2.68
CA VAL A 321 23.39 8.12 2.14
C VAL A 321 24.04 6.73 2.22
N HIS A 322 25.33 6.63 1.90
CA HIS A 322 26.10 5.40 2.04
C HIS A 322 26.11 4.90 3.50
N VAL A 323 26.43 5.81 4.46
CA VAL A 323 26.41 5.48 5.89
C VAL A 323 25.02 5.04 6.34
N ILE A 324 23.96 5.74 5.93
CA ILE A 324 22.58 5.39 6.27
C ILE A 324 22.24 3.98 5.78
N ILE A 325 22.59 3.63 4.54
CA ILE A 325 22.33 2.29 4.00
C ILE A 325 23.12 1.22 4.76
N LYS A 326 24.38 1.46 5.10
CA LYS A 326 25.17 0.55 5.94
C LYS A 326 24.54 0.35 7.31
N ASP A 327 24.07 1.41 7.95
CA ASP A 327 23.37 1.32 9.22
C ASP A 327 22.03 0.56 9.11
N ILE A 328 21.30 0.71 7.99
CA ILE A 328 20.10 -0.10 7.68
C ILE A 328 20.44 -1.60 7.63
N LEU A 329 21.50 -1.95 6.90
CA LEU A 329 21.91 -3.36 6.75
C LEU A 329 22.39 -3.97 8.07
N ASN A 330 23.00 -3.17 8.94
CA ASN A 330 23.49 -3.57 10.26
C ASN A 330 22.42 -3.49 11.37
N ASN A 331 21.17 -3.14 11.04
CA ASN A 331 20.08 -2.85 12.03
C ASN A 331 20.45 -1.78 13.06
N ASN A 332 21.26 -0.81 12.67
CA ASN A 332 21.75 0.30 13.52
C ASN A 332 21.27 1.67 13.04
N VAL A 333 20.05 1.74 12.54
CA VAL A 333 19.47 2.99 12.01
C VAL A 333 19.31 4.00 13.14
N LYS A 334 19.95 5.15 13.00
CA LYS A 334 19.85 6.30 13.90
C LYS A 334 18.68 7.20 13.50
N LYS A 335 18.34 8.15 14.37
CA LYS A 335 17.43 9.22 13.98
C LYS A 335 18.05 10.09 12.91
N PRO A 336 17.27 10.67 11.97
CA PRO A 336 17.82 11.48 10.88
C PRO A 336 18.75 12.62 11.33
N ASN A 337 18.42 13.28 12.44
CA ASN A 337 19.23 14.38 12.99
C ASN A 337 20.53 13.94 13.71
N GLU A 338 20.75 12.64 13.90
CA GLU A 338 21.99 12.06 14.44
C GLU A 338 23.03 11.78 13.34
N TYR A 339 22.61 11.81 12.05
CA TYR A 339 23.53 11.76 10.91
C TYR A 339 24.02 13.18 10.56
N LYS A 340 25.14 13.26 9.85
CA LYS A 340 25.59 14.52 9.29
C LYS A 340 24.67 14.95 8.16
N TYR A 341 24.06 16.12 8.28
CA TYR A 341 23.09 16.62 7.31
C TYR A 341 23.32 18.09 6.94
N ASN A 342 22.80 18.47 5.77
CA ASN A 342 22.80 19.85 5.30
C ASN A 342 21.71 20.66 6.02
N ARG A 343 22.06 21.83 6.55
CA ARG A 343 21.07 22.68 7.20
C ARG A 343 20.17 23.34 6.18
N LEU A 344 18.86 23.23 6.40
CA LEU A 344 17.85 23.87 5.57
C LEU A 344 17.83 25.38 5.85
N ASN A 345 18.12 26.20 4.83
CA ASN A 345 17.92 27.64 4.92
C ASN A 345 16.42 27.98 4.81
N LYS A 346 15.73 27.95 5.94
CA LYS A 346 14.27 28.14 6.02
C LYS A 346 13.83 29.49 5.41
N SER A 347 14.60 30.56 5.62
CA SER A 347 14.28 31.90 5.08
C SER A 347 14.37 31.95 3.56
N TYR A 348 15.36 31.28 2.97
CA TYR A 348 15.52 31.18 1.53
C TYR A 348 14.35 30.40 0.89
N TYR A 349 14.03 29.21 1.41
CA TYR A 349 12.97 28.38 0.85
C TYR A 349 11.57 28.98 1.07
N LYS A 350 11.32 29.68 2.20
CA LYS A 350 10.08 30.46 2.39
C LYS A 350 9.90 31.54 1.33
N ARG A 351 10.99 32.25 0.95
CA ARG A 351 10.95 33.25 -0.15
C ARG A 351 10.65 32.61 -1.52
N LEU A 352 11.02 31.35 -1.72
CA LEU A 352 10.69 30.59 -2.93
C LEU A 352 9.27 29.98 -2.89
N GLY A 353 8.47 30.29 -1.87
CA GLY A 353 7.09 29.81 -1.75
C GLY A 353 6.92 28.47 -1.07
N PHE A 354 7.98 27.91 -0.44
CA PHE A 354 7.86 26.65 0.30
C PHE A 354 7.32 26.86 1.71
N ASN A 355 6.33 26.05 2.09
CA ASN A 355 5.91 25.90 3.47
C ASN A 355 6.87 24.95 4.19
N ILE A 356 7.55 25.43 5.24
CA ILE A 356 8.46 24.62 6.06
C ILE A 356 7.68 24.08 7.26
N ILE A 357 7.60 22.78 7.38
CA ILE A 357 7.03 22.11 8.55
C ILE A 357 8.17 21.94 9.55
N ASP A 358 8.14 22.70 10.63
CA ASP A 358 9.18 22.65 11.66
C ASP A 358 8.66 22.18 13.03
N SER A 359 9.59 21.74 13.87
CA SER A 359 9.32 21.18 15.19
C SER A 359 8.79 22.22 16.20
N SER A 360 8.97 23.52 15.94
CA SER A 360 8.59 24.56 16.88
C SER A 360 7.09 24.58 17.18
N LEU A 361 6.26 24.30 16.18
CA LEU A 361 4.81 24.18 16.33
C LEU A 361 4.37 22.98 17.20
N PHE A 362 5.12 21.87 17.19
CA PHE A 362 4.81 20.68 17.95
C PHE A 362 5.41 20.68 19.36
N GLN A 363 6.55 21.34 19.58
CA GLN A 363 7.10 21.50 20.93
C GLN A 363 6.14 22.32 21.80
N THR A 364 5.52 23.37 21.25
CA THR A 364 4.45 24.12 21.94
C THR A 364 3.21 23.29 22.24
N LEU A 365 2.87 22.32 21.40
CA LEU A 365 1.74 21.40 21.61
C LEU A 365 2.10 20.27 22.58
N LYS A 366 3.34 19.76 22.53
CA LYS A 366 3.81 18.73 23.48
C LYS A 366 3.91 19.27 24.91
N TRP A 367 4.30 20.51 25.10
CA TRP A 367 4.29 21.16 26.40
C TRP A 367 2.87 21.32 26.97
N LYS A 368 1.89 21.61 26.12
CA LYS A 368 0.49 21.69 26.52
C LYS A 368 -0.12 20.31 26.79
N SER A 369 0.32 19.24 26.08
CA SER A 369 -0.18 17.89 26.31
C SER A 369 0.43 17.22 27.56
N SER A 370 1.68 17.50 27.91
CA SER A 370 2.27 16.99 29.17
C SER A 370 1.61 17.59 30.42
N SER A 371 1.09 18.81 30.33
CA SER A 371 0.25 19.40 31.40
C SER A 371 -1.17 18.81 31.44
N PHE A 372 -1.64 18.19 30.35
CA PHE A 372 -2.98 17.58 30.24
C PHE A 372 -3.02 16.09 30.64
N SER A 373 -1.88 15.37 30.56
CA SER A 373 -1.80 13.97 31.00
C SER A 373 -2.10 13.80 32.51
N PHE A 374 -1.98 14.87 33.30
CA PHE A 374 -2.33 14.84 34.74
C PHE A 374 -3.85 14.93 34.98
N PHE A 375 -4.65 15.35 33.98
CA PHE A 375 -6.10 15.53 34.19
C PHE A 375 -6.94 14.36 33.67
N ILE A 376 -6.41 13.46 32.82
CA ILE A 376 -7.15 12.31 32.30
C ILE A 376 -7.19 11.13 33.29
N PHE A 377 -6.34 11.12 34.31
CA PHE A 377 -6.35 10.07 35.34
C PHE A 377 -7.35 10.30 36.48
N PHE A 378 -8.15 11.38 36.45
CA PHE A 378 -9.08 11.74 37.54
C PHE A 378 -10.55 11.78 37.14
N ILE A 379 -10.97 11.06 36.09
CA ILE A 379 -12.40 10.80 35.85
C ILE A 379 -12.64 9.27 35.78
N PRO A 380 -12.65 8.60 36.92
CA PRO A 380 -13.52 7.47 37.12
C PRO A 380 -14.71 7.94 37.95
N PHE A 381 -15.93 7.73 37.49
CA PHE A 381 -17.21 7.93 38.17
C PHE A 381 -17.72 9.38 38.30
N LEU A 382 -18.43 9.77 37.24
CA LEU A 382 -19.76 10.42 37.44
C LEU A 382 -20.61 10.05 36.23
#